data_8924d0f8e833bb8662a58792a8c51e10
#
_entry.id   8924d0f8e833bb8662a58792a8c51e10
#
_cell.length_a   1.000
_cell.length_b   1.000
_cell.length_c   1.000
_cell.angle_alpha   90.00
_cell.angle_beta   90.00
_cell.angle_gamma   90.00
#
_symmetry.space_group_name_H-M   'P 1'
#
loop_
_entity.id
_entity.type
_entity.pdbx_description
1 polymer ?
#
loop_
_entity_poly.entity_id
_entity_poly.type
_entity_poly.pdbx_seq_one_letter_code
_entity_poly.pdbx_strand_id
1 'polypeptide(L)'
;MLRIDTHHHAVLADYRNLLRKGGIDDAGGRAVPEWSPEGSLQTMSELGVGTAILSVSTPGTTFLPKPADAAALARDLNDYQATVVAAQPDRFGFFATAPMPHVDESVAEVVRSLDELHADGVVLLANAAGVYLGQDGQDDLFAALDARSAVVFIHPSELPGPAVDGIAPYAADCLLDTTRAAYLLVRSGIRRKYSNIRFILSHAGGFVPYASFRMAGCIMAETGRSVTDALDDFAGFYFDTALSSSAAALPSLLAFAKPGHVTFGSDWPFAPIGAGKICAAGLETYPGLDADARAAIDRTNALALFPRLGAAPPPHAGSALDQVRHTASRVVMRGVMRLINIQ
;
A
#
# COMPACT_ATOMS: atom_id res chain seq x y z
N MET A 1 -11.01 17.84 6.89
CA MET A 1 -9.54 17.62 6.81
C MET A 1 -9.29 16.84 5.54
N LEU A 2 -8.22 17.15 4.79
CA LEU A 2 -7.87 16.41 3.58
C LEU A 2 -7.05 15.17 3.94
N ARG A 3 -7.33 14.06 3.25
CA ARG A 3 -6.70 12.76 3.46
C ARG A 3 -5.25 12.74 3.00
N ILE A 4 -4.45 11.88 3.61
CA ILE A 4 -3.19 11.38 3.03
C ILE A 4 -3.45 9.96 2.55
N ASP A 5 -3.25 9.74 1.25
CA ASP A 5 -3.43 8.44 0.60
C ASP A 5 -2.10 7.69 0.58
N THR A 6 -1.99 6.65 1.37
CA THR A 6 -0.77 5.82 1.47
C THR A 6 -0.76 4.64 0.50
N HIS A 7 -1.80 4.50 -0.33
CA HIS A 7 -1.92 3.43 -1.32
C HIS A 7 -2.43 4.02 -2.65
N HIS A 8 -1.52 4.61 -3.39
CA HIS A 8 -1.80 5.30 -4.65
C HIS A 8 -0.72 4.94 -5.67
N HIS A 9 -1.10 4.43 -6.83
CA HIS A 9 -0.12 3.92 -7.77
C HIS A 9 0.21 4.91 -8.88
N ALA A 10 1.45 4.83 -9.36
CA ALA A 10 1.93 5.47 -10.57
C ALA A 10 2.18 4.40 -11.65
N VAL A 11 1.62 4.61 -12.84
CA VAL A 11 1.83 3.74 -14.01
C VAL A 11 2.40 4.60 -15.14
N LEU A 12 3.72 4.75 -15.14
CA LEU A 12 4.43 5.57 -16.09
C LEU A 12 4.20 5.09 -17.52
N ALA A 13 4.05 6.01 -18.47
CA ALA A 13 3.75 5.67 -19.86
C ALA A 13 4.81 4.75 -20.48
N ASP A 14 6.10 5.01 -20.23
CA ASP A 14 7.20 4.20 -20.73
C ASP A 14 7.23 2.81 -20.07
N TYR A 15 6.93 2.73 -18.77
CA TYR A 15 6.78 1.47 -18.07
C TYR A 15 5.63 0.63 -18.64
N ARG A 16 4.45 1.24 -18.83
CA ARG A 16 3.30 0.58 -19.46
C ARG A 16 3.62 0.08 -20.88
N ASN A 17 4.36 0.87 -21.65
CA ASN A 17 4.81 0.48 -22.98
C ASN A 17 5.82 -0.69 -22.92
N LEU A 18 6.70 -0.71 -21.91
CA LEU A 18 7.64 -1.80 -21.68
C LEU A 18 6.92 -3.10 -21.33
N LEU A 19 5.92 -3.04 -20.44
CA LEU A 19 5.08 -4.19 -20.08
C LEU A 19 4.39 -4.76 -21.31
N ARG A 20 3.74 -3.92 -22.12
CA ARG A 20 3.08 -4.36 -23.37
C ARG A 20 4.03 -5.03 -24.37
N LYS A 21 5.23 -4.48 -24.55
CA LYS A 21 6.27 -5.09 -25.38
C LYS A 21 6.70 -6.45 -24.87
N GLY A 22 6.64 -6.66 -23.56
CA GLY A 22 6.89 -7.93 -22.89
C GLY A 22 5.70 -8.89 -22.89
N GLY A 23 4.56 -8.51 -23.50
CA GLY A 23 3.34 -9.32 -23.51
C GLY A 23 2.56 -9.28 -22.19
N ILE A 24 2.79 -8.28 -21.35
CA ILE A 24 2.12 -8.09 -20.06
C ILE A 24 1.08 -6.97 -20.24
N ASP A 25 -0.15 -7.34 -20.50
CA ASP A 25 -1.26 -6.40 -20.70
C ASP A 25 -2.11 -6.21 -19.42
N ASP A 26 -1.98 -7.12 -18.46
CA ASP A 26 -2.64 -7.04 -17.16
C ASP A 26 -1.65 -7.28 -16.01
N ALA A 27 -2.06 -6.90 -14.81
CA ALA A 27 -1.34 -7.10 -13.57
C ALA A 27 -2.34 -7.36 -12.45
N GLY A 28 -2.16 -8.47 -11.73
CA GLY A 28 -3.09 -8.89 -10.68
C GLY A 28 -4.51 -9.18 -11.21
N GLY A 29 -4.63 -9.58 -12.49
CA GLY A 29 -5.91 -9.85 -13.14
C GLY A 29 -6.68 -8.59 -13.59
N ARG A 30 -6.00 -7.44 -13.68
CA ARG A 30 -6.57 -6.19 -14.20
C ARG A 30 -5.68 -5.61 -15.28
N ALA A 31 -6.33 -5.09 -16.35
CA ALA A 31 -5.59 -4.37 -17.38
C ALA A 31 -4.77 -3.23 -16.76
N VAL A 32 -3.51 -3.12 -17.20
CA VAL A 32 -2.61 -2.06 -16.73
C VAL A 32 -3.18 -0.70 -17.12
N PRO A 33 -3.58 0.14 -16.15
CA PRO A 33 -4.31 1.38 -16.43
C PRO A 33 -3.44 2.45 -17.08
N GLU A 34 -4.10 3.44 -17.67
CA GLU A 34 -3.46 4.72 -17.99
C GLU A 34 -3.33 5.56 -16.73
N TRP A 35 -2.25 6.32 -16.65
CA TRP A 35 -1.96 7.18 -15.52
C TRP A 35 -1.24 8.46 -15.95
N SER A 36 -1.54 9.54 -15.26
CA SER A 36 -0.76 10.77 -15.29
C SER A 36 -0.84 11.48 -13.95
N PRO A 37 0.11 12.37 -13.62
CA PRO A 37 0.03 13.21 -12.43
C PRO A 37 -1.28 14.03 -12.38
N GLU A 38 -1.74 14.56 -13.52
CA GLU A 38 -2.98 15.33 -13.62
C GLU A 38 -4.21 14.46 -13.31
N GLY A 39 -4.24 13.22 -13.83
CA GLY A 39 -5.29 12.24 -13.52
C GLY A 39 -5.32 11.90 -12.03
N SER A 40 -4.14 11.76 -11.39
CA SER A 40 -4.02 11.61 -9.94
C SER A 40 -4.62 12.81 -9.21
N LEU A 41 -4.26 14.03 -9.56
CA LEU A 41 -4.76 15.24 -8.92
C LEU A 41 -6.28 15.38 -9.03
N GLN A 42 -6.84 15.02 -10.18
CA GLN A 42 -8.29 15.00 -10.36
C GLN A 42 -8.96 14.00 -9.42
N THR A 43 -8.47 12.75 -9.40
CA THR A 43 -8.99 11.70 -8.53
C THR A 43 -8.83 12.04 -7.05
N MET A 44 -7.68 12.56 -6.66
CA MET A 44 -7.42 13.04 -5.30
C MET A 44 -8.45 14.10 -4.88
N SER A 45 -8.77 15.03 -5.76
CA SER A 45 -9.83 16.04 -5.50
C SER A 45 -11.18 15.38 -5.25
N GLU A 46 -11.56 14.39 -6.06
CA GLU A 46 -12.83 13.67 -5.93
C GLU A 46 -12.93 12.84 -4.64
N LEU A 47 -11.80 12.27 -4.17
CA LEU A 47 -11.73 11.49 -2.95
C LEU A 47 -11.46 12.33 -1.69
N GLY A 48 -11.20 13.63 -1.83
CA GLY A 48 -10.81 14.50 -0.72
C GLY A 48 -9.41 14.21 -0.19
N VAL A 49 -8.53 13.73 -1.07
CA VAL A 49 -7.12 13.47 -0.80
C VAL A 49 -6.32 14.74 -1.03
N GLY A 50 -5.55 15.14 -0.04
CA GLY A 50 -4.64 16.27 -0.13
C GLY A 50 -3.29 15.88 -0.70
N THR A 51 -2.74 14.79 -0.21
CA THR A 51 -1.44 14.26 -0.61
C THR A 51 -1.56 12.76 -0.86
N ALA A 52 -0.95 12.27 -1.94
CA ALA A 52 -0.86 10.84 -2.25
C ALA A 52 0.60 10.39 -2.29
N ILE A 53 0.89 9.20 -1.76
CA ILE A 53 2.22 8.60 -1.84
C ILE A 53 2.20 7.60 -3.00
N LEU A 54 2.93 7.93 -4.06
CA LEU A 54 2.99 7.15 -5.28
C LEU A 54 3.76 5.85 -5.08
N SER A 55 3.35 4.77 -5.71
CA SER A 55 4.08 3.50 -5.75
C SER A 55 3.89 2.81 -7.09
N VAL A 56 4.88 2.06 -7.54
CA VAL A 56 4.72 1.17 -8.68
C VAL A 56 4.17 -0.18 -8.19
N SER A 57 3.04 -0.58 -8.74
CA SER A 57 2.38 -1.84 -8.40
C SER A 57 3.03 -3.05 -9.09
N THR A 58 2.47 -4.24 -8.87
CA THR A 58 2.82 -5.46 -9.61
C THR A 58 2.72 -5.22 -11.13
N PRO A 59 3.60 -5.80 -11.94
CA PRO A 59 4.68 -6.71 -11.57
C PRO A 59 5.98 -6.03 -11.12
N GLY A 60 6.04 -4.69 -10.99
CA GLY A 60 7.26 -3.97 -10.65
C GLY A 60 8.37 -4.24 -11.67
N THR A 61 9.48 -4.81 -11.21
CA THR A 61 10.60 -5.21 -12.08
C THR A 61 10.71 -6.74 -12.25
N THR A 62 9.82 -7.52 -11.64
CA THR A 62 9.95 -8.99 -11.50
C THR A 62 9.91 -9.76 -12.81
N PHE A 63 9.43 -9.16 -13.89
CA PHE A 63 9.43 -9.73 -15.22
C PHE A 63 10.78 -9.66 -15.94
N LEU A 64 11.74 -8.97 -15.35
CA LEU A 64 13.12 -8.86 -15.85
C LEU A 64 14.03 -9.81 -15.06
N PRO A 65 14.45 -10.93 -15.65
CA PRO A 65 15.21 -11.96 -14.91
C PRO A 65 16.67 -11.56 -14.66
N LYS A 66 17.22 -10.58 -15.39
CA LYS A 66 18.61 -10.15 -15.24
C LYS A 66 18.68 -9.03 -14.19
N PRO A 67 19.51 -9.18 -13.14
CA PRO A 67 19.65 -8.19 -12.09
C PRO A 67 19.91 -6.76 -12.60
N ALA A 68 20.82 -6.62 -13.56
CA ALA A 68 21.17 -5.30 -14.12
C ALA A 68 20.00 -4.62 -14.84
N ASP A 69 19.16 -5.38 -15.59
CA ASP A 69 18.01 -4.84 -16.29
C ASP A 69 16.90 -4.43 -15.28
N ALA A 70 16.68 -5.25 -14.25
CA ALA A 70 15.73 -4.95 -13.18
C ALA A 70 16.17 -3.70 -12.37
N ALA A 71 17.47 -3.59 -12.06
CA ALA A 71 18.04 -2.43 -11.38
C ALA A 71 17.92 -1.14 -12.22
N ALA A 72 18.21 -1.23 -13.52
CA ALA A 72 18.06 -0.08 -14.43
C ALA A 72 16.61 0.41 -14.47
N LEU A 73 15.64 -0.52 -14.62
CA LEU A 73 14.23 -0.15 -14.62
C LEU A 73 13.80 0.45 -13.27
N ALA A 74 14.21 -0.14 -12.14
CA ALA A 74 13.88 0.41 -10.82
C ALA A 74 14.40 1.85 -10.68
N ARG A 75 15.63 2.12 -11.13
CA ARG A 75 16.23 3.46 -11.14
C ARG A 75 15.41 4.44 -11.97
N ASP A 76 15.04 4.08 -13.20
CA ASP A 76 14.25 4.95 -14.08
C ASP A 76 12.86 5.27 -13.46
N LEU A 77 12.22 4.26 -12.84
CA LEU A 77 10.94 4.43 -12.17
C LEU A 77 11.05 5.39 -10.97
N ASN A 78 12.09 5.24 -10.16
CA ASN A 78 12.30 6.05 -8.96
C ASN A 78 12.70 7.49 -9.32
N ASP A 79 13.57 7.67 -10.32
CA ASP A 79 13.95 8.98 -10.82
C ASP A 79 12.75 9.76 -11.36
N TYR A 80 11.87 9.09 -12.11
CA TYR A 80 10.63 9.71 -12.59
C TYR A 80 9.71 10.11 -11.45
N GLN A 81 9.45 9.20 -10.48
CA GLN A 81 8.60 9.53 -9.33
C GLN A 81 9.18 10.71 -8.53
N ALA A 82 10.49 10.77 -8.36
CA ALA A 82 11.15 11.89 -7.71
C ALA A 82 10.92 13.22 -8.47
N THR A 83 10.92 13.21 -9.82
CA THR A 83 10.59 14.42 -10.61
C THR A 83 9.14 14.87 -10.41
N VAL A 84 8.20 13.94 -10.32
CA VAL A 84 6.78 14.26 -10.04
C VAL A 84 6.64 14.90 -8.66
N VAL A 85 7.31 14.33 -7.64
CA VAL A 85 7.30 14.87 -6.27
C VAL A 85 7.96 16.25 -6.23
N ALA A 86 9.11 16.43 -6.89
CA ALA A 86 9.81 17.72 -6.94
C ALA A 86 8.95 18.83 -7.61
N ALA A 87 8.14 18.47 -8.61
CA ALA A 87 7.23 19.40 -9.26
C ALA A 87 6.04 19.80 -8.37
N GLN A 88 5.58 18.91 -7.47
CA GLN A 88 4.43 19.12 -6.62
C GLN A 88 4.60 18.48 -5.23
N PRO A 89 5.53 18.97 -4.40
CA PRO A 89 5.95 18.34 -3.15
C PRO A 89 4.85 18.30 -2.08
N ASP A 90 3.87 19.21 -2.17
CA ASP A 90 2.72 19.25 -1.24
C ASP A 90 1.63 18.24 -1.62
N ARG A 91 1.68 17.74 -2.86
CA ARG A 91 0.65 16.84 -3.41
C ARG A 91 1.11 15.39 -3.48
N PHE A 92 2.39 15.17 -3.67
CA PHE A 92 2.93 13.85 -3.87
C PHE A 92 4.07 13.52 -2.90
N GLY A 93 4.10 12.26 -2.50
CA GLY A 93 5.23 11.54 -2.01
C GLY A 93 5.45 10.32 -2.90
N PHE A 94 6.50 9.53 -2.63
CA PHE A 94 6.66 8.26 -3.33
C PHE A 94 7.35 7.19 -2.47
N PHE A 95 6.98 5.96 -2.71
CA PHE A 95 7.68 4.77 -2.28
C PHE A 95 8.58 4.29 -3.42
N ALA A 96 9.86 4.14 -3.13
CA ALA A 96 10.83 3.67 -4.11
C ALA A 96 10.61 2.19 -4.45
N THR A 97 10.72 1.85 -5.70
CA THR A 97 10.68 0.48 -6.21
C THR A 97 12.03 -0.19 -5.97
N ALA A 98 12.02 -1.34 -5.30
CA ALA A 98 13.20 -2.20 -5.16
C ALA A 98 13.19 -3.29 -6.23
N PRO A 99 14.33 -3.59 -6.91
CA PRO A 99 14.40 -4.62 -7.94
C PRO A 99 14.48 -6.05 -7.37
N MET A 100 13.58 -6.38 -6.42
CA MET A 100 13.47 -7.74 -5.89
C MET A 100 13.09 -8.73 -7.02
N PRO A 101 13.58 -9.98 -6.95
CA PRO A 101 14.26 -10.65 -5.85
C PRO A 101 15.79 -10.45 -5.79
N HIS A 102 16.37 -9.53 -6.55
CA HIS A 102 17.81 -9.27 -6.62
C HIS A 102 18.24 -8.40 -5.43
N VAL A 103 18.72 -9.04 -4.35
CA VAL A 103 18.92 -8.38 -3.05
C VAL A 103 19.99 -7.31 -3.12
N ASP A 104 21.16 -7.58 -3.74
CA ASP A 104 22.27 -6.63 -3.80
C ASP A 104 21.88 -5.35 -4.55
N GLU A 105 21.20 -5.49 -5.70
CA GLU A 105 20.67 -4.39 -6.48
C GLU A 105 19.55 -3.66 -5.73
N SER A 106 18.74 -4.40 -4.97
CA SER A 106 17.69 -3.82 -4.14
C SER A 106 18.28 -2.97 -3.01
N VAL A 107 19.32 -3.44 -2.33
CA VAL A 107 20.05 -2.66 -1.31
C VAL A 107 20.60 -1.38 -1.91
N ALA A 108 21.31 -1.47 -3.04
CA ALA A 108 21.90 -0.31 -3.69
C ALA A 108 20.85 0.75 -4.06
N GLU A 109 19.72 0.31 -4.64
CA GLU A 109 18.69 1.23 -5.14
C GLU A 109 17.84 1.81 -4.00
N VAL A 110 17.49 1.04 -2.95
CA VAL A 110 16.74 1.61 -1.83
C VAL A 110 17.58 2.59 -1.01
N VAL A 111 18.88 2.32 -0.85
CA VAL A 111 19.81 3.25 -0.22
C VAL A 111 19.86 4.56 -1.00
N ARG A 112 20.09 4.51 -2.32
CA ARG A 112 20.09 5.69 -3.19
C ARG A 112 18.76 6.46 -3.11
N SER A 113 17.64 5.74 -3.20
CA SER A 113 16.33 6.38 -3.24
C SER A 113 15.98 7.08 -1.92
N LEU A 114 16.33 6.48 -0.79
CA LEU A 114 16.07 7.08 0.52
C LEU A 114 17.03 8.24 0.83
N ASP A 115 18.33 8.08 0.52
CA ASP A 115 19.37 9.03 0.92
C ASP A 115 19.53 10.20 -0.08
N GLU A 116 19.37 9.96 -1.41
CA GLU A 116 19.63 10.95 -2.44
C GLU A 116 18.33 11.50 -3.07
N LEU A 117 17.33 10.64 -3.34
CA LEU A 117 16.06 11.05 -3.93
C LEU A 117 15.02 11.46 -2.88
N HIS A 118 15.32 11.25 -1.60
CA HIS A 118 14.44 11.56 -0.47
C HIS A 118 13.05 10.90 -0.59
N ALA A 119 13.04 9.64 -1.05
CA ALA A 119 11.83 8.84 -1.06
C ALA A 119 11.20 8.77 0.33
N ASP A 120 9.87 8.78 0.41
CA ASP A 120 9.14 8.68 1.69
C ASP A 120 9.20 7.28 2.32
N GLY A 121 9.60 6.32 1.54
CA GLY A 121 9.76 4.92 1.93
C GLY A 121 10.04 4.04 0.72
N VAL A 122 9.77 2.75 0.86
CA VAL A 122 10.02 1.74 -0.19
C VAL A 122 8.77 0.88 -0.37
N VAL A 123 8.38 0.60 -1.61
CA VAL A 123 7.39 -0.43 -1.91
C VAL A 123 8.09 -1.77 -2.15
N LEU A 124 7.65 -2.79 -1.44
CA LEU A 124 8.06 -4.18 -1.66
C LEU A 124 6.82 -5.00 -2.03
N LEU A 125 6.93 -5.80 -3.09
CA LEU A 125 5.89 -6.76 -3.40
C LEU A 125 5.92 -7.90 -2.37
N ALA A 126 4.75 -8.39 -1.96
CA ALA A 126 4.62 -9.49 -1.00
C ALA A 126 5.42 -10.72 -1.41
N ASN A 127 5.41 -11.01 -2.72
CA ASN A 127 6.37 -11.91 -3.36
C ASN A 127 6.92 -11.28 -4.65
N ALA A 128 8.18 -11.58 -4.97
CA ALA A 128 8.83 -11.21 -6.22
C ALA A 128 9.24 -12.48 -6.97
N ALA A 129 8.56 -12.78 -8.07
CA ALA A 129 8.76 -14.01 -8.84
C ALA A 129 8.70 -15.30 -7.97
N GLY A 130 7.78 -15.34 -7.02
CA GLY A 130 7.59 -16.47 -6.10
C GLY A 130 8.47 -16.45 -4.84
N VAL A 131 9.40 -15.50 -4.72
CA VAL A 131 10.21 -15.32 -3.51
C VAL A 131 9.50 -14.36 -2.58
N TYR A 132 8.98 -14.87 -1.46
CA TYR A 132 8.25 -14.07 -0.47
C TYR A 132 9.15 -13.25 0.42
N LEU A 133 8.65 -12.11 0.87
CA LEU A 133 9.28 -11.36 1.95
C LEU A 133 9.32 -12.22 3.23
N GLY A 134 10.46 -12.21 3.91
CA GLY A 134 10.66 -13.00 5.11
C GLY A 134 11.30 -14.38 4.87
N GLN A 135 11.58 -14.76 3.62
CA GLN A 135 12.42 -15.91 3.29
C GLN A 135 13.91 -15.59 3.46
N ASP A 136 14.73 -16.64 3.52
CA ASP A 136 16.17 -16.51 3.73
C ASP A 136 16.86 -15.68 2.62
N GLY A 137 17.98 -15.05 2.97
CA GLY A 137 18.82 -14.29 2.03
C GLY A 137 18.44 -12.82 1.87
N GLN A 138 17.47 -12.30 2.62
CA GLN A 138 17.00 -10.90 2.51
C GLN A 138 17.52 -10.00 3.66
N ASP A 139 18.39 -10.50 4.52
CA ASP A 139 18.85 -9.79 5.71
C ASP A 139 19.51 -8.45 5.39
N ASP A 140 20.33 -8.37 4.33
CA ASP A 140 21.02 -7.15 3.95
C ASP A 140 20.04 -6.04 3.52
N LEU A 141 18.95 -6.40 2.82
CA LEU A 141 17.89 -5.46 2.47
C LEU A 141 17.19 -4.92 3.73
N PHE A 142 16.80 -5.82 4.65
CA PHE A 142 16.12 -5.39 5.87
C PHE A 142 17.06 -4.59 6.79
N ALA A 143 18.35 -4.93 6.85
CA ALA A 143 19.35 -4.15 7.59
C ALA A 143 19.51 -2.73 7.03
N ALA A 144 19.54 -2.57 5.70
CA ALA A 144 19.65 -1.28 5.04
C ALA A 144 18.41 -0.39 5.30
N LEU A 145 17.20 -1.01 5.29
CA LEU A 145 15.94 -0.35 5.59
C LEU A 145 15.83 0.04 7.07
N ASP A 146 16.23 -0.87 7.98
CA ASP A 146 16.22 -0.64 9.43
C ASP A 146 17.13 0.52 9.85
N ALA A 147 18.34 0.57 9.30
CA ALA A 147 19.31 1.63 9.55
C ALA A 147 18.78 3.04 9.18
N ARG A 148 17.77 3.11 8.28
CA ARG A 148 17.12 4.35 7.84
C ARG A 148 15.76 4.58 8.48
N SER A 149 15.34 3.70 9.39
CA SER A 149 13.99 3.74 9.97
C SER A 149 12.90 3.85 8.88
N ALA A 150 13.08 3.10 7.79
CA ALA A 150 12.29 3.23 6.59
C ALA A 150 10.83 2.84 6.83
N VAL A 151 9.92 3.51 6.10
CA VAL A 151 8.56 3.04 5.90
C VAL A 151 8.56 2.09 4.71
N VAL A 152 8.04 0.89 4.89
CA VAL A 152 7.96 -0.14 3.85
C VAL A 152 6.49 -0.44 3.57
N PHE A 153 6.04 -0.13 2.36
CA PHE A 153 4.71 -0.47 1.89
C PHE A 153 4.74 -1.84 1.23
N ILE A 154 4.01 -2.81 1.79
CA ILE A 154 3.90 -4.17 1.25
C ILE A 154 2.65 -4.25 0.40
N HIS A 155 2.86 -4.43 -0.92
CA HIS A 155 1.80 -4.57 -1.90
C HIS A 155 1.75 -6.00 -2.44
N PRO A 156 0.55 -6.58 -2.68
CA PRO A 156 0.46 -7.91 -3.26
C PRO A 156 1.02 -7.97 -4.67
N SER A 157 1.44 -9.16 -5.05
CA SER A 157 1.75 -9.57 -6.41
C SER A 157 0.82 -10.72 -6.81
N GLU A 158 1.07 -11.33 -7.94
CA GLU A 158 0.37 -12.56 -8.31
C GLU A 158 0.85 -13.72 -7.45
N LEU A 159 -0.09 -14.58 -7.02
CA LEU A 159 0.29 -15.78 -6.29
C LEU A 159 1.17 -16.69 -7.17
N PRO A 160 2.21 -17.31 -6.59
CA PRO A 160 2.96 -18.34 -7.30
C PRO A 160 2.07 -19.53 -7.66
N GLY A 161 2.06 -19.90 -8.92
CA GLY A 161 1.28 -21.02 -9.45
C GLY A 161 0.17 -20.58 -10.39
N PRO A 162 -0.60 -21.54 -10.93
CA PRO A 162 -1.66 -21.23 -11.88
C PRO A 162 -2.81 -20.50 -11.20
N ALA A 163 -3.38 -19.51 -11.91
CA ALA A 163 -4.62 -18.87 -11.51
C ALA A 163 -5.77 -19.90 -11.49
N VAL A 164 -6.74 -19.68 -10.62
CA VAL A 164 -7.95 -20.52 -10.56
C VAL A 164 -9.01 -19.94 -11.50
N ASP A 165 -9.51 -20.75 -12.41
CA ASP A 165 -10.53 -20.34 -13.38
C ASP A 165 -11.78 -19.80 -12.65
N GLY A 166 -12.26 -18.65 -13.12
CA GLY A 166 -13.43 -17.97 -12.56
C GLY A 166 -13.16 -17.14 -11.30
N ILE A 167 -11.93 -17.09 -10.78
CA ILE A 167 -11.53 -16.22 -9.68
C ILE A 167 -10.56 -15.16 -10.21
N ALA A 168 -10.99 -13.91 -10.18
CA ALA A 168 -10.08 -12.82 -10.49
C ALA A 168 -9.05 -12.65 -9.33
N PRO A 169 -7.73 -12.60 -9.61
CA PRO A 169 -6.69 -12.52 -8.57
C PRO A 169 -6.94 -11.40 -7.53
N TYR A 170 -7.40 -10.24 -7.99
CA TYR A 170 -7.73 -9.13 -7.08
C TYR A 170 -8.92 -9.40 -6.14
N ALA A 171 -9.72 -10.45 -6.38
CA ALA A 171 -10.86 -10.76 -5.52
C ALA A 171 -10.46 -11.44 -4.21
N ALA A 172 -9.44 -12.30 -4.23
CA ALA A 172 -9.00 -13.07 -3.07
C ALA A 172 -7.48 -13.25 -2.98
N ASP A 173 -6.81 -13.47 -4.12
CA ASP A 173 -5.40 -13.86 -4.16
C ASP A 173 -4.49 -12.73 -3.66
N CYS A 174 -4.79 -11.48 -3.99
CA CYS A 174 -4.06 -10.32 -3.47
C CYS A 174 -4.09 -10.25 -1.93
N LEU A 175 -5.24 -10.56 -1.33
CA LEU A 175 -5.37 -10.60 0.13
C LEU A 175 -4.56 -11.74 0.74
N LEU A 176 -4.56 -12.89 0.08
CA LEU A 176 -3.79 -14.06 0.51
C LEU A 176 -2.29 -13.83 0.37
N ASP A 177 -1.85 -13.17 -0.69
CA ASP A 177 -0.44 -12.87 -0.94
C ASP A 177 0.13 -11.96 0.16
N THR A 178 -0.54 -10.86 0.47
CA THR A 178 -0.18 -9.98 1.59
C THR A 178 -0.14 -10.75 2.92
N THR A 179 -1.11 -11.64 3.15
CA THR A 179 -1.18 -12.46 4.37
C THR A 179 0.03 -13.40 4.49
N ARG A 180 0.45 -14.03 3.39
CA ARG A 180 1.63 -14.91 3.35
C ARG A 180 2.92 -14.16 3.69
N ALA A 181 3.12 -12.98 3.10
CA ALA A 181 4.29 -12.15 3.41
C ALA A 181 4.30 -11.72 4.89
N ALA A 182 3.18 -11.25 5.42
CA ALA A 182 3.06 -10.88 6.83
C ALA A 182 3.36 -12.08 7.76
N TYR A 183 2.83 -13.26 7.43
CA TYR A 183 3.10 -14.50 8.18
C TYR A 183 4.59 -14.81 8.22
N LEU A 184 5.28 -14.78 7.07
CA LEU A 184 6.71 -15.10 6.98
C LEU A 184 7.58 -14.07 7.69
N LEU A 185 7.28 -12.78 7.58
CA LEU A 185 7.99 -11.72 8.30
C LEU A 185 7.92 -11.86 9.82
N VAL A 186 6.76 -12.30 10.34
CA VAL A 186 6.61 -12.58 11.78
C VAL A 186 7.26 -13.89 12.15
N ARG A 187 7.05 -14.96 11.38
CA ARG A 187 7.59 -16.29 11.63
C ARG A 187 9.13 -16.31 11.65
N SER A 188 9.77 -15.67 10.68
CA SER A 188 11.23 -15.55 10.57
C SER A 188 11.85 -14.65 11.65
N GLY A 189 11.03 -13.84 12.33
CA GLY A 189 11.49 -12.87 13.32
C GLY A 189 12.01 -11.56 12.72
N ILE A 190 11.95 -11.35 11.41
CA ILE A 190 12.38 -10.12 10.73
C ILE A 190 11.68 -8.90 11.31
N ARG A 191 10.35 -8.98 11.53
CA ARG A 191 9.58 -7.88 12.12
C ARG A 191 10.15 -7.42 13.47
N ARG A 192 10.73 -8.32 14.23
CA ARG A 192 11.30 -8.05 15.56
C ARG A 192 12.79 -7.68 15.49
N LYS A 193 13.55 -8.37 14.63
CA LYS A 193 14.98 -8.13 14.42
C LYS A 193 15.25 -6.73 13.87
N TYR A 194 14.41 -6.27 12.95
CA TYR A 194 14.51 -4.98 12.27
C TYR A 194 13.37 -4.07 12.73
N SER A 195 13.40 -3.71 14.01
CA SER A 195 12.29 -3.05 14.73
C SER A 195 12.08 -1.59 14.34
N ASN A 196 13.06 -0.95 13.69
CA ASN A 196 12.93 0.43 13.21
C ASN A 196 12.12 0.54 11.91
N ILE A 197 11.95 -0.58 11.17
CA ILE A 197 11.13 -0.58 9.96
C ILE A 197 9.64 -0.49 10.33
N ARG A 198 8.94 0.43 9.67
CA ARG A 198 7.48 0.58 9.79
C ARG A 198 6.82 0.01 8.54
N PHE A 199 6.28 -1.20 8.67
CA PHE A 199 5.63 -1.89 7.55
C PHE A 199 4.16 -1.51 7.46
N ILE A 200 3.70 -1.05 6.30
CA ILE A 200 2.29 -0.85 5.96
C ILE A 200 1.85 -2.03 5.11
N LEU A 201 0.85 -2.77 5.55
CA LEU A 201 0.22 -3.84 4.79
C LEU A 201 -0.96 -3.28 4.00
N SER A 202 -0.99 -3.54 2.69
CA SER A 202 -2.09 -3.14 1.83
C SER A 202 -3.39 -3.89 2.15
N HIS A 203 -4.53 -3.30 1.75
CA HIS A 203 -5.87 -3.91 1.82
C HIS A 203 -6.23 -4.43 3.22
N ALA A 204 -6.06 -3.60 4.24
CA ALA A 204 -6.27 -3.97 5.65
C ALA A 204 -5.43 -5.18 6.11
N GLY A 205 -4.28 -5.42 5.44
CA GLY A 205 -3.42 -6.57 5.73
C GLY A 205 -3.97 -7.90 5.23
N GLY A 206 -4.90 -7.88 4.26
CA GLY A 206 -5.53 -9.07 3.75
C GLY A 206 -6.32 -9.82 4.84
N PHE A 207 -5.96 -11.06 5.11
CA PHE A 207 -6.61 -11.87 6.15
C PHE A 207 -5.93 -11.77 7.52
N VAL A 208 -4.89 -10.95 7.70
CA VAL A 208 -4.11 -10.87 8.95
C VAL A 208 -4.99 -10.57 10.17
N PRO A 209 -5.86 -9.54 10.19
CA PRO A 209 -6.66 -9.26 11.38
C PRO A 209 -7.58 -10.42 11.77
N TYR A 210 -8.19 -11.08 10.79
CA TYR A 210 -9.09 -12.23 11.01
C TYR A 210 -8.34 -13.50 11.41
N ALA A 211 -7.21 -13.82 10.75
CA ALA A 211 -6.51 -15.09 10.87
C ALA A 211 -5.35 -15.08 11.88
N SER A 212 -5.03 -13.93 12.48
CA SER A 212 -3.85 -13.71 13.33
C SER A 212 -3.69 -14.73 14.44
N PHE A 213 -4.77 -15.08 15.16
CA PHE A 213 -4.71 -16.04 16.26
C PHE A 213 -4.33 -17.45 15.78
N ARG A 214 -4.90 -17.89 14.65
CA ARG A 214 -4.53 -19.17 14.02
C ARG A 214 -3.06 -19.15 13.59
N MET A 215 -2.63 -18.09 12.94
CA MET A 215 -1.24 -17.92 12.47
C MET A 215 -0.25 -17.90 13.64
N ALA A 216 -0.57 -17.19 14.72
CA ALA A 216 0.25 -17.15 15.93
C ALA A 216 0.37 -18.55 16.59
N GLY A 217 -0.71 -19.33 16.59
CA GLY A 217 -0.68 -20.73 17.07
C GLY A 217 0.22 -21.61 16.22
N CYS A 218 0.21 -21.46 14.90
CA CYS A 218 1.15 -22.17 14.01
C CYS A 218 2.60 -21.77 14.26
N ILE A 219 2.87 -20.45 14.39
CA ILE A 219 4.23 -19.97 14.71
C ILE A 219 4.73 -20.52 16.04
N MET A 220 3.87 -20.58 17.06
CA MET A 220 4.23 -21.22 18.34
C MET A 220 4.59 -22.69 18.16
N ALA A 221 3.81 -23.43 17.42
CA ALA A 221 4.05 -24.85 17.18
C ALA A 221 5.35 -25.11 16.39
N GLU A 222 5.68 -24.23 15.43
CA GLU A 222 6.85 -24.37 14.56
C GLU A 222 8.15 -23.83 15.18
N THR A 223 8.06 -22.78 15.99
CA THR A 223 9.25 -22.02 16.43
C THR A 223 9.43 -21.97 17.94
N GLY A 224 8.41 -22.38 18.72
CA GLY A 224 8.38 -22.24 20.18
C GLY A 224 8.12 -20.82 20.69
N ARG A 225 7.90 -19.84 19.82
CA ARG A 225 7.56 -18.46 20.22
C ARG A 225 6.16 -18.40 20.84
N SER A 226 5.96 -17.52 21.81
CA SER A 226 4.66 -17.40 22.45
C SER A 226 3.61 -16.85 21.47
N VAL A 227 2.35 -17.27 21.64
CA VAL A 227 1.21 -16.77 20.84
C VAL A 227 1.04 -15.27 21.03
N THR A 228 1.20 -14.78 22.27
CA THR A 228 1.08 -13.34 22.58
C THR A 228 2.13 -12.50 21.87
N ASP A 229 3.38 -12.98 21.80
CA ASP A 229 4.46 -12.32 21.08
C ASP A 229 4.20 -12.25 19.57
N ALA A 230 3.72 -13.35 19.00
CA ALA A 230 3.40 -13.38 17.59
C ALA A 230 2.19 -12.49 17.24
N LEU A 231 1.17 -12.45 18.12
CA LEU A 231 0.04 -11.53 17.97
C LEU A 231 0.46 -10.07 18.07
N ASP A 232 1.36 -9.72 19.01
CA ASP A 232 1.87 -8.36 19.13
C ASP A 232 2.67 -7.94 17.89
N ASP A 233 3.47 -8.84 17.32
CA ASP A 233 4.18 -8.60 16.06
C ASP A 233 3.23 -8.36 14.89
N PHE A 234 2.16 -9.16 14.74
CA PHE A 234 1.14 -8.94 13.73
C PHE A 234 0.37 -7.62 13.93
N ALA A 235 -0.03 -7.32 15.15
CA ALA A 235 -0.71 -6.06 15.46
C ALA A 235 0.21 -4.84 15.31
N GLY A 236 1.52 -5.04 15.32
CA GLY A 236 2.53 -4.01 15.14
C GLY A 236 2.73 -3.53 13.70
N PHE A 237 2.12 -4.18 12.70
CA PHE A 237 2.06 -3.64 11.36
C PHE A 237 1.15 -2.39 11.31
N TYR A 238 1.37 -1.55 10.30
CA TYR A 238 0.40 -0.56 9.86
C TYR A 238 -0.47 -1.18 8.76
N PHE A 239 -1.66 -0.65 8.58
CA PHE A 239 -2.66 -1.18 7.64
C PHE A 239 -3.29 -0.02 6.87
N ASP A 240 -3.41 -0.11 5.55
CA ASP A 240 -4.25 0.83 4.82
C ASP A 240 -5.72 0.34 4.77
N THR A 241 -6.59 1.18 4.26
CA THR A 241 -8.02 0.87 4.15
C THR A 241 -8.48 0.67 2.71
N ALA A 242 -7.55 0.53 1.76
CA ALA A 242 -7.89 0.36 0.35
C ALA A 242 -8.81 -0.86 0.16
N LEU A 243 -9.95 -0.64 -0.49
CA LEU A 243 -10.99 -1.65 -0.77
C LEU A 243 -11.50 -2.44 0.45
N SER A 244 -11.23 -1.97 1.69
CA SER A 244 -11.49 -2.71 2.93
C SER A 244 -12.29 -1.90 3.96
N SER A 245 -13.11 -0.93 3.52
CA SER A 245 -13.87 -0.03 4.41
C SER A 245 -15.34 -0.44 4.57
N SER A 246 -15.61 -1.73 4.62
CA SER A 246 -16.98 -2.26 4.85
C SER A 246 -17.28 -2.50 6.32
N ALA A 247 -18.57 -2.62 6.67
CA ALA A 247 -19.03 -3.02 8.00
C ALA A 247 -18.55 -4.41 8.40
N ALA A 248 -18.13 -5.25 7.47
CA ALA A 248 -17.54 -6.56 7.75
C ALA A 248 -16.01 -6.48 8.00
N ALA A 249 -15.30 -5.64 7.27
CA ALA A 249 -13.84 -5.54 7.36
C ALA A 249 -13.37 -4.63 8.51
N LEU A 250 -13.97 -3.45 8.66
CA LEU A 250 -13.55 -2.46 9.66
C LEU A 250 -13.59 -2.96 11.09
N PRO A 251 -14.61 -3.70 11.58
CA PRO A 251 -14.60 -4.22 12.94
C PRO A 251 -13.39 -5.10 13.24
N SER A 252 -13.04 -5.99 12.32
CA SER A 252 -11.91 -6.90 12.47
C SER A 252 -10.59 -6.13 12.49
N LEU A 253 -10.41 -5.19 11.56
CA LEU A 253 -9.22 -4.35 11.49
C LEU A 253 -9.04 -3.48 12.74
N LEU A 254 -10.08 -2.74 13.12
CA LEU A 254 -10.02 -1.78 14.23
C LEU A 254 -9.89 -2.44 15.61
N ALA A 255 -10.44 -3.65 15.78
CA ALA A 255 -10.25 -4.43 17.01
C ALA A 255 -8.84 -5.01 17.13
N PHE A 256 -8.13 -5.17 16.00
CA PHE A 256 -6.83 -5.83 15.95
C PHE A 256 -5.65 -4.87 15.88
N ALA A 257 -5.73 -3.84 15.04
CA ALA A 257 -4.63 -2.90 14.82
C ALA A 257 -4.32 -2.08 16.08
N LYS A 258 -3.05 -1.81 16.33
CA LYS A 258 -2.66 -0.87 17.40
C LYS A 258 -3.21 0.53 17.11
N PRO A 259 -3.52 1.33 18.15
CA PRO A 259 -3.89 2.73 17.97
C PRO A 259 -2.86 3.48 17.13
N GLY A 260 -3.32 4.26 16.15
CA GLY A 260 -2.43 5.00 15.23
C GLY A 260 -1.91 4.21 14.03
N HIS A 261 -2.23 2.92 13.90
CA HIS A 261 -1.66 2.05 12.87
C HIS A 261 -2.56 1.84 11.63
N VAL A 262 -3.66 2.55 11.51
CA VAL A 262 -4.53 2.46 10.33
C VAL A 262 -4.45 3.75 9.52
N THR A 263 -4.20 3.66 8.21
CA THR A 263 -4.09 4.80 7.28
C THR A 263 -5.12 4.70 6.17
N PHE A 264 -5.40 5.80 5.48
CA PHE A 264 -6.25 5.80 4.31
C PHE A 264 -5.48 5.30 3.08
N GLY A 265 -6.13 4.46 2.25
CA GLY A 265 -5.64 4.02 0.95
C GLY A 265 -6.77 4.00 -0.09
N SER A 266 -6.47 4.35 -1.35
CA SER A 266 -7.44 4.35 -2.45
C SER A 266 -7.28 3.20 -3.43
N ASP A 267 -6.07 2.70 -3.61
CA ASP A 267 -5.65 1.73 -4.63
C ASP A 267 -5.87 2.25 -6.07
N TRP A 268 -5.94 3.59 -6.25
CA TRP A 268 -6.04 4.18 -7.59
C TRP A 268 -4.69 4.10 -8.31
N PRO A 269 -4.64 3.85 -9.63
CA PRO A 269 -5.74 3.69 -10.60
C PRO A 269 -6.20 2.24 -10.83
N PHE A 270 -5.64 1.24 -10.13
CA PHE A 270 -6.08 -0.14 -10.26
C PHE A 270 -7.51 -0.32 -9.73
N ALA A 271 -7.84 0.29 -8.60
CA ALA A 271 -9.23 0.43 -8.18
C ALA A 271 -9.90 1.58 -8.96
N PRO A 272 -11.04 1.32 -9.65
CA PRO A 272 -11.80 2.38 -10.30
C PRO A 272 -12.23 3.46 -9.30
N ILE A 273 -12.33 4.72 -9.75
CA ILE A 273 -12.73 5.85 -8.90
C ILE A 273 -14.04 5.58 -8.12
N GLY A 274 -14.97 4.83 -8.71
CA GLY A 274 -16.22 4.44 -8.04
C GLY A 274 -15.97 3.57 -6.81
N ALA A 275 -15.04 2.63 -6.85
CA ALA A 275 -14.65 1.81 -5.71
C ALA A 275 -13.97 2.66 -4.64
N GLY A 276 -13.05 3.56 -5.01
CA GLY A 276 -12.44 4.51 -4.09
C GLY A 276 -13.48 5.39 -3.37
N LYS A 277 -14.50 5.87 -4.08
CA LYS A 277 -15.61 6.64 -3.49
C LYS A 277 -16.44 5.82 -2.50
N ILE A 278 -16.73 4.56 -2.83
CA ILE A 278 -17.44 3.64 -1.94
C ILE A 278 -16.62 3.41 -0.66
N CYS A 279 -15.33 3.14 -0.78
CA CYS A 279 -14.45 2.94 0.36
C CYS A 279 -14.33 4.18 1.24
N ALA A 280 -14.17 5.36 0.64
CA ALA A 280 -14.15 6.62 1.37
C ALA A 280 -15.47 6.86 2.12
N ALA A 281 -16.62 6.60 1.48
CA ALA A 281 -17.93 6.70 2.11
C ALA A 281 -18.13 5.65 3.21
N GLY A 282 -17.54 4.46 3.07
CA GLY A 282 -17.55 3.41 4.10
C GLY A 282 -16.92 3.90 5.41
N LEU A 283 -15.72 4.48 5.35
CA LEU A 283 -15.08 5.11 6.50
C LEU A 283 -15.91 6.26 7.10
N GLU A 284 -16.49 7.10 6.24
CA GLU A 284 -17.27 8.27 6.66
C GLU A 284 -18.57 7.89 7.37
N THR A 285 -19.15 6.75 7.05
CA THR A 285 -20.46 6.32 7.57
C THR A 285 -20.41 5.20 8.59
N TYR A 286 -19.22 4.62 8.83
CA TYR A 286 -19.07 3.53 9.79
C TYR A 286 -19.34 4.01 11.22
N PRO A 287 -20.34 3.46 11.92
CA PRO A 287 -20.75 3.96 13.23
C PRO A 287 -19.74 3.67 14.35
N GLY A 288 -18.81 2.74 14.13
CA GLY A 288 -17.74 2.42 15.08
C GLY A 288 -16.55 3.40 15.05
N LEU A 289 -16.58 4.43 14.19
CA LEU A 289 -15.57 5.49 14.12
C LEU A 289 -16.20 6.83 14.52
N ASP A 290 -15.72 7.40 15.63
CA ASP A 290 -16.00 8.79 15.96
C ASP A 290 -15.23 9.76 15.03
N ALA A 291 -15.38 11.06 15.26
CA ALA A 291 -14.76 12.07 14.41
C ALA A 291 -13.22 12.07 14.52
N ASP A 292 -12.70 11.82 15.71
CA ASP A 292 -11.26 11.85 15.99
C ASP A 292 -10.57 10.60 15.42
N ALA A 293 -11.14 9.43 15.63
CA ALA A 293 -10.64 8.17 15.04
C ALA A 293 -10.66 8.24 13.51
N ARG A 294 -11.68 8.83 12.92
CA ARG A 294 -11.76 9.05 11.48
C ARG A 294 -10.70 10.03 10.99
N ALA A 295 -10.51 11.15 11.68
CA ALA A 295 -9.47 12.12 11.35
C ALA A 295 -8.07 11.50 11.48
N ALA A 296 -7.88 10.59 12.43
CA ALA A 296 -6.64 9.84 12.60
C ALA A 296 -6.36 8.96 11.39
N ILE A 297 -7.31 8.14 10.94
CA ILE A 297 -7.18 7.29 9.75
C ILE A 297 -6.99 8.14 8.49
N ASP A 298 -7.80 9.19 8.33
CA ASP A 298 -7.74 10.05 7.16
C ASP A 298 -6.39 10.77 7.01
N ARG A 299 -5.72 11.11 8.13
CA ARG A 299 -4.51 11.95 8.06
C ARG A 299 -3.49 11.75 9.17
N THR A 300 -3.89 11.83 10.44
CA THR A 300 -2.94 12.00 11.56
C THR A 300 -1.98 10.81 11.69
N ASN A 301 -2.47 9.59 11.46
CA ASN A 301 -1.65 8.38 11.52
C ASN A 301 -0.59 8.36 10.41
N ALA A 302 -0.95 8.78 9.19
CA ALA A 302 0.00 8.91 8.11
C ALA A 302 1.05 10.00 8.38
N LEU A 303 0.69 11.11 9.03
CA LEU A 303 1.66 12.14 9.42
C LEU A 303 2.71 11.64 10.42
N ALA A 304 2.37 10.69 11.28
CA ALA A 304 3.35 10.06 12.17
C ALA A 304 4.39 9.23 11.40
N LEU A 305 4.02 8.69 10.24
CA LEU A 305 4.93 7.97 9.34
C LEU A 305 5.72 8.93 8.43
N PHE A 306 5.08 10.02 7.99
CA PHE A 306 5.59 10.96 6.98
C PHE A 306 5.55 12.41 7.52
N PRO A 307 6.40 12.78 8.50
CA PRO A 307 6.33 14.09 9.16
C PRO A 307 6.47 15.28 8.22
N ARG A 308 7.22 15.13 7.09
CA ARG A 308 7.38 16.22 6.12
C ARG A 308 6.06 16.69 5.51
N LEU A 309 5.06 15.82 5.41
CA LEU A 309 3.74 16.14 4.85
C LEU A 309 2.88 17.00 5.78
N GLY A 310 3.28 17.15 7.05
CA GLY A 310 2.62 18.00 8.02
C GLY A 310 2.90 19.50 7.82
N ALA A 311 4.06 19.83 7.25
CA ALA A 311 4.46 21.20 7.00
C ALA A 311 3.87 21.78 5.69
N ALA A 312 3.25 20.95 4.86
CA ALA A 312 2.70 21.36 3.58
C ALA A 312 1.45 22.27 3.76
N PRO A 313 1.31 23.35 2.98
CA PRO A 313 0.10 24.12 2.95
C PRO A 313 -1.08 23.26 2.47
N PRO A 314 -2.31 23.58 2.89
CA PRO A 314 -3.47 22.81 2.42
C PRO A 314 -3.55 22.90 0.89
N PRO A 315 -3.76 21.78 0.19
CA PRO A 315 -3.83 21.77 -1.26
C PRO A 315 -4.95 22.64 -1.77
N HIS A 316 -4.75 23.30 -2.92
CA HIS A 316 -5.73 24.16 -3.53
C HIS A 316 -7.03 23.38 -3.79
N ALA A 317 -8.14 23.92 -3.32
CA ALA A 317 -9.45 23.38 -3.65
C ALA A 317 -9.70 23.56 -5.16
N GLY A 318 -10.26 22.54 -5.81
CA GLY A 318 -10.72 22.64 -7.19
C GLY A 318 -11.76 23.75 -7.40
N SER A 319 -12.21 23.97 -8.62
CA SER A 319 -13.22 25.01 -8.92
C SER A 319 -14.46 24.86 -8.03
N ALA A 320 -15.21 25.96 -7.82
CA ALA A 320 -16.45 25.91 -7.04
C ALA A 320 -17.45 24.87 -7.61
N LEU A 321 -17.47 24.70 -8.94
CA LEU A 321 -18.29 23.69 -9.61
C LEU A 321 -17.83 22.26 -9.28
N ASP A 322 -16.53 22.01 -9.23
CA ASP A 322 -15.98 20.71 -8.85
C ASP A 322 -16.31 20.40 -7.40
N GLN A 323 -16.22 21.37 -6.50
CA GLN A 323 -16.59 21.20 -5.09
C GLN A 323 -18.07 20.81 -4.93
N VAL A 324 -18.97 21.43 -5.69
CA VAL A 324 -20.40 21.09 -5.68
C VAL A 324 -20.64 19.66 -6.20
N ARG A 325 -20.02 19.29 -7.32
CA ARG A 325 -20.12 17.93 -7.88
C ARG A 325 -19.56 16.87 -6.92
N HIS A 326 -18.41 17.14 -6.30
CA HIS A 326 -17.79 16.22 -5.33
C HIS A 326 -18.67 16.07 -4.08
N THR A 327 -19.25 17.17 -3.58
CA THR A 327 -20.16 17.13 -2.44
C THR A 327 -21.40 16.29 -2.75
N ALA A 328 -22.03 16.51 -3.91
CA ALA A 328 -23.19 15.73 -4.34
C ALA A 328 -22.85 14.24 -4.48
N SER A 329 -21.72 13.90 -5.11
CA SER A 329 -21.25 12.52 -5.24
C SER A 329 -21.04 11.84 -3.89
N ARG A 330 -20.42 12.53 -2.91
CA ARG A 330 -20.22 12.02 -1.55
C ARG A 330 -21.56 11.76 -0.83
N VAL A 331 -22.52 12.65 -0.96
CA VAL A 331 -23.85 12.46 -0.35
C VAL A 331 -24.51 11.19 -0.89
N VAL A 332 -24.47 11.00 -2.22
CA VAL A 332 -25.03 9.78 -2.84
C VAL A 332 -24.32 8.52 -2.33
N MET A 333 -22.97 8.50 -2.33
CA MET A 333 -22.21 7.34 -1.89
C MET A 333 -22.42 7.03 -0.41
N ARG A 334 -22.54 8.03 0.46
CA ARG A 334 -22.93 7.83 1.87
C ARG A 334 -24.30 7.18 1.99
N GLY A 335 -25.25 7.58 1.16
CA GLY A 335 -26.58 6.95 1.09
C GLY A 335 -26.47 5.47 0.72
N VAL A 336 -25.72 5.15 -0.33
CA VAL A 336 -25.46 3.76 -0.77
C VAL A 336 -24.82 2.95 0.34
N MET A 337 -23.78 3.46 0.99
CA MET A 337 -23.08 2.74 2.05
C MET A 337 -23.94 2.52 3.30
N ARG A 338 -24.80 3.47 3.64
CA ARG A 338 -25.78 3.27 4.74
C ARG A 338 -26.75 2.11 4.43
N LEU A 339 -27.20 1.99 3.19
CA LEU A 339 -28.06 0.88 2.79
C LEU A 339 -27.34 -0.47 2.84
N ILE A 340 -26.07 -0.51 2.41
CA ILE A 340 -25.25 -1.73 2.47
C ILE A 340 -24.95 -2.13 3.92
N ASN A 341 -24.75 -1.18 4.81
CA ASN A 341 -24.38 -1.42 6.21
C ASN A 341 -25.57 -1.67 7.14
N ILE A 342 -26.83 -1.60 6.66
CA ILE A 342 -28.03 -1.90 7.43
C ILE A 342 -28.30 -3.42 7.50
N GLN A 343 -27.59 -4.22 6.72
CA GLN A 343 -27.68 -5.69 6.75
C GLN A 343 -26.67 -6.28 7.75
#